data_8a7a6f67e8929038a7564ebd750ef9c4
#
_entry.id   8a7a6f67e8929038a7564ebd750ef9c4
#
_cell.length_a   1.000
_cell.length_b   1.000
_cell.length_c   1.000
_cell.angle_alpha   90.00
_cell.angle_beta   90.00
_cell.angle_gamma   90.00
#
_symmetry.space_group_name_H-M   'P 1'
#
loop_
_entity.id
_entity.type
_entity.pdbx_description
1 polymer ?
#
loop_
_entity_poly.entity_id
_entity_poly.type
_entity_poly.pdbx_seq_one_letter_code
_entity_poly.pdbx_strand_id
1 'polypeptide(L)'
;VLAQAETRRDQTVRDLVVGGQPDHVWAANREARPIVEDMLSDIDLDRAMADLSGGERRRAALVSIMLGDHDLLVLDEPTNHLDVEAVACLAGHLRHLQERGVAMLVVSHDRWFLDEICTDIWEVHDATVEAYQGGYSAYTLARVERARIAASNEAKRQNLARKELAWLRRGAPARSSKPRYRVEAANALIADVPEPRDKLQLARFSATRLGKDVLDLNDVTVTVSSDELGERTLLDKVTCSIGPGDRIGLVGVNGAGKTTLLNLFDGSRKPDSGRVKQGKTLRLAHLRQEVDDLDSTMTVLESVNDVKARTKLATGRDASATDLLEGFGFTGQKLVTRIGDLSGGERRRLQLLRLLMDEPNVLLLDEPTNDLDIDTLRLLEDYLDSWPGTLIVVSHDRWFLERVCDVVWALMGDGTVALLPGGISQYLEHRRDRKTGPSKSSRVGSTSRADEPKISAAELRQARKDMGQARSSDGKGPR
;
A
#
# COMPACT_ATOMS: atom_id res chain seq x y z
N VAL A 1 11.58 22.59 -0.64
CA VAL A 1 12.02 21.20 -0.75
C VAL A 1 11.78 20.53 0.60
N LEU A 2 10.85 19.57 0.66
CA LEU A 2 10.77 18.67 1.80
C LEU A 2 11.92 17.65 1.64
N ALA A 3 13.16 18.12 1.76
CA ALA A 3 14.24 17.22 2.11
C ALA A 3 13.96 16.70 3.53
N GLN A 4 14.48 15.54 3.89
CA GLN A 4 14.62 15.12 5.29
C GLN A 4 15.50 16.19 5.97
N ALA A 5 14.91 17.41 6.14
CA ALA A 5 15.54 18.49 6.84
C ALA A 5 15.81 17.94 8.22
N GLU A 6 17.06 17.92 8.62
CA GLU A 6 17.45 17.91 10.03
C GLU A 6 16.71 19.06 10.70
N THR A 7 15.43 18.81 11.02
CA THR A 7 14.65 19.68 11.89
C THR A 7 15.48 19.79 13.15
N ARG A 8 15.90 20.99 13.48
CA ARG A 8 16.69 21.25 14.69
C ARG A 8 15.94 20.61 15.83
N ARG A 9 16.52 19.59 16.43
CA ARG A 9 15.89 18.77 17.49
C ARG A 9 15.46 19.58 18.70
N ASP A 10 16.04 20.78 18.88
CA ASP A 10 15.82 21.68 20.02
C ASP A 10 14.64 22.65 19.81
N GLN A 11 13.96 22.65 18.66
CA GLN A 11 12.79 23.50 18.39
C GLN A 11 11.51 22.84 18.87
N THR A 12 10.54 23.67 19.33
CA THR A 12 9.17 23.22 19.57
C THR A 12 8.40 23.11 18.23
N VAL A 13 7.29 22.38 18.24
CA VAL A 13 6.37 22.33 17.08
C VAL A 13 5.87 23.74 16.76
N ARG A 14 5.58 24.54 17.79
CA ARG A 14 5.15 25.95 17.68
C ARG A 14 6.16 26.79 16.93
N ASP A 15 7.45 26.67 17.27
CA ASP A 15 8.51 27.41 16.60
C ASP A 15 8.60 27.08 15.13
N LEU A 16 8.49 25.79 14.80
CA LEU A 16 8.58 25.30 13.42
C LEU A 16 7.37 25.71 12.57
N VAL A 17 6.16 25.57 13.12
CA VAL A 17 4.90 25.67 12.34
C VAL A 17 4.40 27.10 12.25
N VAL A 18 4.41 27.84 13.37
CA VAL A 18 3.84 29.20 13.47
C VAL A 18 4.85 30.25 13.94
N GLY A 19 6.16 29.93 13.90
CA GLY A 19 7.21 30.89 14.23
C GLY A 19 7.17 31.39 15.67
N GLY A 20 6.80 30.54 16.63
CA GLY A 20 6.68 30.88 18.05
C GLY A 20 5.47 31.75 18.41
N GLN A 21 4.52 31.95 17.48
CA GLN A 21 3.34 32.78 17.72
C GLN A 21 2.43 32.17 18.81
N PRO A 22 1.85 32.98 19.71
CA PRO A 22 0.86 32.47 20.64
C PRO A 22 -0.47 32.11 19.96
N ASP A 23 -1.27 31.26 20.61
CA ASP A 23 -2.48 30.68 20.03
C ASP A 23 -3.46 31.72 19.49
N HIS A 24 -3.67 32.83 20.20
CA HIS A 24 -4.60 33.87 19.77
C HIS A 24 -4.18 34.60 18.48
N VAL A 25 -2.90 34.51 18.08
CA VAL A 25 -2.37 35.14 16.87
C VAL A 25 -2.55 34.20 15.65
N TRP A 26 -2.00 33.00 15.76
CA TRP A 26 -2.11 32.06 14.62
C TRP A 26 -3.53 31.55 14.40
N ALA A 27 -4.33 31.36 15.47
CA ALA A 27 -5.73 30.94 15.35
C ALA A 27 -6.65 32.03 14.77
N ALA A 28 -6.24 33.29 14.81
CA ALA A 28 -6.93 34.37 14.10
C ALA A 28 -6.65 34.37 12.59
N ASN A 29 -5.59 33.70 12.13
CA ASN A 29 -5.26 33.58 10.74
C ASN A 29 -6.19 32.54 10.05
N ARG A 30 -6.98 33.00 9.08
CA ARG A 30 -7.99 32.19 8.38
C ARG A 30 -7.36 31.05 7.55
N GLU A 31 -6.10 31.17 7.16
CA GLU A 31 -5.39 30.17 6.36
C GLU A 31 -4.66 29.16 7.25
N ALA A 32 -3.98 29.65 8.28
CA ALA A 32 -3.18 28.81 9.17
C ALA A 32 -4.05 27.92 10.07
N ARG A 33 -5.14 28.48 10.59
CA ARG A 33 -5.99 27.80 11.57
C ARG A 33 -6.52 26.45 11.07
N PRO A 34 -7.18 26.34 9.89
CA PRO A 34 -7.69 25.04 9.42
C PRO A 34 -6.57 24.01 9.23
N ILE A 35 -5.42 24.43 8.69
CA ILE A 35 -4.29 23.53 8.42
C ILE A 35 -3.73 22.97 9.75
N VAL A 36 -3.53 23.83 10.75
CA VAL A 36 -3.01 23.43 12.06
C VAL A 36 -4.02 22.56 12.81
N GLU A 37 -5.30 22.98 12.87
CA GLU A 37 -6.36 22.23 13.56
C GLU A 37 -6.60 20.85 12.92
N ASP A 38 -6.56 20.72 11.59
CA ASP A 38 -6.80 19.46 10.91
C ASP A 38 -5.61 18.50 11.01
N MET A 39 -4.39 19.01 10.87
CA MET A 39 -3.18 18.18 10.76
C MET A 39 -2.46 17.92 12.09
N LEU A 40 -2.62 18.81 13.08
CA LEU A 40 -1.86 18.79 14.34
C LEU A 40 -2.76 18.80 15.59
N SER A 41 -4.08 18.55 15.48
CA SER A 41 -5.01 18.61 16.62
C SER A 41 -4.68 17.66 17.77
N ASP A 42 -3.93 16.61 17.52
CA ASP A 42 -3.48 15.59 18.47
C ASP A 42 -2.05 15.83 18.98
N ILE A 43 -1.39 16.90 18.53
CA ILE A 43 -0.01 17.23 18.87
C ILE A 43 0.00 18.53 19.68
N ASP A 44 0.59 18.49 20.86
CA ASP A 44 0.86 19.70 21.63
C ASP A 44 1.94 20.53 20.92
N LEU A 45 1.59 21.77 20.56
CA LEU A 45 2.50 22.68 19.86
C LEU A 45 3.74 23.06 20.69
N ASP A 46 3.69 22.94 21.99
CA ASP A 46 4.81 23.26 22.90
C ASP A 46 5.75 22.06 23.11
N ARG A 47 5.43 20.86 22.56
CA ARG A 47 6.34 19.71 22.55
C ARG A 47 7.58 19.96 21.71
N ALA A 48 8.72 19.41 22.17
CA ALA A 48 9.96 19.43 21.39
C ALA A 48 9.86 18.50 20.20
N MET A 49 10.43 18.90 19.06
CA MET A 49 10.46 18.08 17.84
C MET A 49 11.21 16.75 18.03
N ALA A 50 12.12 16.68 19.00
CA ALA A 50 12.83 15.45 19.36
C ALA A 50 11.92 14.37 19.93
N ASP A 51 10.88 14.77 20.67
CA ASP A 51 9.98 13.88 21.41
C ASP A 51 8.80 13.36 20.56
N LEU A 52 8.73 13.79 19.30
CA LEU A 52 7.69 13.38 18.37
C LEU A 52 8.03 12.05 17.69
N SER A 53 7.01 11.27 17.39
CA SER A 53 7.11 10.13 16.49
C SER A 53 7.48 10.57 15.06
N GLY A 54 7.96 9.64 14.22
CA GLY A 54 8.28 9.94 12.82
C GLY A 54 7.10 10.55 12.04
N GLY A 55 5.90 10.03 12.25
CA GLY A 55 4.67 10.52 11.60
C GLY A 55 4.27 11.92 12.10
N GLU A 56 4.36 12.18 13.41
CA GLU A 56 4.07 13.51 13.99
C GLU A 56 5.06 14.55 13.47
N ARG A 57 6.36 14.23 13.46
CA ARG A 57 7.39 15.13 12.88
C ARG A 57 7.12 15.43 11.41
N ARG A 58 6.71 14.42 10.62
CA ARG A 58 6.39 14.61 9.22
C ARG A 58 5.19 15.53 9.04
N ARG A 59 4.12 15.35 9.84
CA ARG A 59 2.95 16.24 9.83
C ARG A 59 3.32 17.68 10.17
N ALA A 60 4.11 17.91 11.21
CA ALA A 60 4.56 19.24 11.59
C ALA A 60 5.39 19.92 10.48
N ALA A 61 6.29 19.17 9.84
CA ALA A 61 7.09 19.67 8.73
C ALA A 61 6.23 20.03 7.50
N LEU A 62 5.24 19.20 7.16
CA LEU A 62 4.30 19.47 6.06
C LEU A 62 3.48 20.73 6.32
N VAL A 63 2.95 20.88 7.55
CA VAL A 63 2.18 22.08 7.95
C VAL A 63 3.05 23.33 7.85
N SER A 64 4.29 23.28 8.33
CA SER A 64 5.23 24.41 8.25
C SER A 64 5.47 24.84 6.77
N ILE A 65 5.61 23.88 5.86
CA ILE A 65 5.78 24.18 4.43
C ILE A 65 4.52 24.75 3.79
N MET A 66 3.33 24.20 4.13
CA MET A 66 2.06 24.69 3.60
C MET A 66 1.72 26.11 4.08
N LEU A 67 2.19 26.50 5.25
CA LEU A 67 2.00 27.85 5.80
C LEU A 67 3.02 28.88 5.29
N GLY A 68 4.08 28.42 4.63
CA GLY A 68 5.08 29.31 4.02
C GLY A 68 4.53 29.99 2.75
N ASP A 69 5.08 31.15 2.43
CA ASP A 69 4.79 31.86 1.20
C ASP A 69 5.68 31.33 0.07
N HIS A 70 5.15 30.46 -0.75
CA HIS A 70 5.88 29.76 -1.80
C HIS A 70 5.14 29.79 -3.14
N ASP A 71 5.87 30.09 -4.23
CA ASP A 71 5.35 29.98 -5.60
C ASP A 71 5.37 28.54 -6.11
N LEU A 72 6.29 27.71 -5.59
CA LEU A 72 6.47 26.31 -5.98
C LEU A 72 6.72 25.43 -4.77
N LEU A 73 5.91 24.39 -4.63
CA LEU A 73 6.10 23.31 -3.65
C LEU A 73 6.68 22.07 -4.34
N VAL A 74 7.76 21.53 -3.78
CA VAL A 74 8.33 20.24 -4.19
C VAL A 74 8.19 19.27 -3.02
N LEU A 75 7.37 18.24 -3.19
CA LEU A 75 7.04 17.27 -2.17
C LEU A 75 7.52 15.88 -2.61
N ASP A 76 8.39 15.28 -1.81
CA ASP A 76 8.91 13.93 -2.02
C ASP A 76 8.31 12.98 -1.00
N GLU A 77 7.52 12.01 -1.50
CA GLU A 77 6.76 11.02 -0.71
C GLU A 77 6.01 11.64 0.49
N PRO A 78 5.18 12.68 0.30
CA PRO A 78 4.56 13.39 1.42
C PRO A 78 3.56 12.55 2.21
N THR A 79 3.05 11.47 1.63
CA THR A 79 2.05 10.58 2.22
C THR A 79 2.63 9.49 3.12
N ASN A 80 3.96 9.25 3.05
CA ASN A 80 4.61 8.23 3.87
C ASN A 80 4.44 8.50 5.37
N HIS A 81 4.09 7.46 6.13
CA HIS A 81 3.81 7.49 7.57
C HIS A 81 2.59 8.32 7.98
N LEU A 82 1.77 8.79 7.03
CA LEU A 82 0.50 9.43 7.30
C LEU A 82 -0.62 8.40 7.30
N ASP A 83 -1.60 8.55 8.18
CA ASP A 83 -2.81 7.76 8.11
C ASP A 83 -3.78 8.31 7.04
N VAL A 84 -4.81 7.53 6.72
CA VAL A 84 -5.78 7.87 5.65
C VAL A 84 -6.44 9.23 5.88
N GLU A 85 -6.63 9.63 7.15
CA GLU A 85 -7.21 10.93 7.48
C GLU A 85 -6.25 12.07 7.18
N ALA A 86 -4.99 11.92 7.63
CA ALA A 86 -3.96 12.92 7.40
C ALA A 86 -3.68 13.11 5.90
N VAL A 87 -3.66 12.01 5.12
CA VAL A 87 -3.53 12.06 3.65
C VAL A 87 -4.71 12.82 3.03
N ALA A 88 -5.94 12.55 3.47
CA ALA A 88 -7.13 13.25 2.96
C ALA A 88 -7.13 14.74 3.32
N CYS A 89 -6.71 15.10 4.53
CA CYS A 89 -6.55 16.49 4.96
C CYS A 89 -5.47 17.21 4.14
N LEU A 90 -4.30 16.56 3.99
CA LEU A 90 -3.20 17.07 3.18
C LEU A 90 -3.65 17.37 1.74
N ALA A 91 -4.34 16.42 1.11
CA ALA A 91 -4.87 16.58 -0.24
C ALA A 91 -5.80 17.80 -0.35
N GLY A 92 -6.71 17.97 0.63
CA GLY A 92 -7.64 19.11 0.64
C GLY A 92 -6.92 20.45 0.76
N HIS A 93 -5.93 20.56 1.64
CA HIS A 93 -5.16 21.81 1.82
C HIS A 93 -4.25 22.11 0.61
N LEU A 94 -3.62 21.11 0.03
CA LEU A 94 -2.79 21.31 -1.17
C LEU A 94 -3.62 21.74 -2.37
N ARG A 95 -4.84 21.19 -2.54
CA ARG A 95 -5.76 21.63 -3.59
C ARG A 95 -6.13 23.11 -3.42
N HIS A 96 -6.39 23.54 -2.19
CA HIS A 96 -6.66 24.96 -1.92
C HIS A 96 -5.45 25.86 -2.27
N LEU A 97 -4.22 25.41 -2.03
CA LEU A 97 -3.02 26.14 -2.45
C LEU A 97 -2.88 26.19 -3.99
N GLN A 98 -3.25 25.12 -4.70
CA GLN A 98 -3.28 25.13 -6.18
C GLN A 98 -4.30 26.16 -6.72
N GLU A 99 -5.49 26.24 -6.13
CA GLU A 99 -6.52 27.23 -6.49
C GLU A 99 -6.03 28.67 -6.31
N ARG A 100 -5.06 28.88 -5.41
CA ARG A 100 -4.36 30.17 -5.20
C ARG A 100 -3.20 30.40 -6.16
N GLY A 101 -2.91 29.45 -7.04
CA GLY A 101 -1.87 29.58 -8.06
C GLY A 101 -0.50 29.04 -7.66
N VAL A 102 -0.36 28.34 -6.55
CA VAL A 102 0.89 27.68 -6.15
C VAL A 102 1.16 26.49 -7.06
N ALA A 103 2.31 26.47 -7.72
CA ALA A 103 2.73 25.32 -8.51
C ALA A 103 3.21 24.18 -7.62
N MET A 104 2.96 22.91 -8.03
CA MET A 104 3.36 21.74 -7.23
C MET A 104 4.06 20.70 -8.09
N LEU A 105 5.16 20.16 -7.56
CA LEU A 105 5.81 18.97 -8.07
C LEU A 105 5.79 17.92 -6.98
N VAL A 106 5.09 16.80 -7.22
CA VAL A 106 4.89 15.74 -6.23
C VAL A 106 5.48 14.44 -6.73
N VAL A 107 6.31 13.81 -5.92
CA VAL A 107 6.75 12.42 -6.11
C VAL A 107 6.03 11.58 -5.07
N SER A 108 5.24 10.60 -5.50
CA SER A 108 4.52 9.71 -4.58
C SER A 108 4.17 8.37 -5.24
N HIS A 109 4.04 7.34 -4.41
CA HIS A 109 3.48 6.05 -4.78
C HIS A 109 2.01 5.92 -4.37
N ASP A 110 1.46 6.90 -3.65
CA ASP A 110 0.04 6.95 -3.29
C ASP A 110 -0.81 7.39 -4.49
N ARG A 111 -1.44 6.41 -5.11
CA ARG A 111 -2.21 6.57 -6.36
C ARG A 111 -3.45 7.43 -6.17
N TRP A 112 -4.12 7.31 -5.01
CA TRP A 112 -5.27 8.14 -4.69
C TRP A 112 -4.87 9.61 -4.53
N PHE A 113 -3.76 9.86 -3.84
CA PHE A 113 -3.23 11.20 -3.64
C PHE A 113 -2.81 11.86 -4.95
N LEU A 114 -2.14 11.11 -5.85
CA LEU A 114 -1.78 11.59 -7.18
C LEU A 114 -3.02 11.90 -8.03
N ASP A 115 -4.06 11.06 -7.97
CA ASP A 115 -5.31 11.26 -8.73
C ASP A 115 -6.08 12.49 -8.24
N GLU A 116 -6.01 12.77 -6.94
CA GLU A 116 -6.72 13.87 -6.28
C GLU A 116 -6.06 15.24 -6.52
N ILE A 117 -4.74 15.29 -6.67
CA ILE A 117 -3.99 16.56 -6.69
C ILE A 117 -3.39 16.85 -8.07
N CYS A 118 -2.87 15.83 -8.78
CA CYS A 118 -2.09 16.06 -9.98
C CYS A 118 -2.98 16.28 -11.20
N THR A 119 -2.68 17.33 -11.97
CA THR A 119 -3.28 17.62 -13.27
C THR A 119 -2.55 16.93 -14.41
N ASP A 120 -1.28 16.61 -14.18
CA ASP A 120 -0.39 15.95 -15.13
C ASP A 120 0.48 14.94 -14.41
N ILE A 121 0.71 13.79 -15.01
CA ILE A 121 1.61 12.75 -14.51
C ILE A 121 2.84 12.65 -15.39
N TRP A 122 4.01 12.67 -14.77
CA TRP A 122 5.29 12.43 -15.43
C TRP A 122 5.82 11.06 -15.06
N GLU A 123 5.88 10.16 -16.03
CA GLU A 123 6.51 8.84 -15.86
C GLU A 123 7.98 8.94 -16.23
N VAL A 124 8.85 8.65 -15.26
CA VAL A 124 10.31 8.67 -15.44
C VAL A 124 10.81 7.24 -15.56
N HIS A 125 11.31 6.86 -16.74
CA HIS A 125 11.85 5.52 -17.00
C HIS A 125 12.95 5.58 -18.07
N ASP A 126 13.93 4.70 -18.02
CA ASP A 126 15.00 4.55 -19.03
C ASP A 126 15.64 5.89 -19.43
N ALA A 127 15.92 6.76 -18.44
CA ALA A 127 16.44 8.13 -18.63
C ALA A 127 15.56 9.03 -19.53
N THR A 128 14.28 8.71 -19.68
CA THR A 128 13.27 9.49 -20.39
C THR A 128 12.16 9.94 -19.46
N VAL A 129 11.49 11.03 -19.80
CA VAL A 129 10.32 11.53 -19.09
C VAL A 129 9.16 11.57 -20.08
N GLU A 130 8.10 10.83 -19.77
CA GLU A 130 6.87 10.85 -20.55
C GLU A 130 5.77 11.56 -19.76
N ALA A 131 5.13 12.56 -20.37
CA ALA A 131 4.06 13.33 -19.75
C ALA A 131 2.68 12.82 -20.19
N TYR A 132 1.76 12.72 -19.25
CA TYR A 132 0.38 12.33 -19.43
C TYR A 132 -0.53 13.37 -18.81
N GLN A 133 -1.53 13.83 -19.56
CA GLN A 133 -2.55 14.74 -19.04
C GLN A 133 -3.56 13.99 -18.18
N GLY A 134 -3.97 14.61 -17.10
CA GLY A 134 -4.91 14.06 -16.11
C GLY A 134 -4.22 13.42 -14.92
N GLY A 135 -5.03 12.97 -13.97
CA GLY A 135 -4.58 12.29 -12.76
C GLY A 135 -4.09 10.84 -13.02
N TYR A 136 -3.86 10.12 -11.94
CA TYR A 136 -3.34 8.75 -12.00
C TYR A 136 -4.28 7.77 -12.75
N SER A 137 -5.59 7.93 -12.63
CA SER A 137 -6.58 7.14 -13.38
C SER A 137 -6.42 7.31 -14.89
N ALA A 138 -6.28 8.56 -15.37
CA ALA A 138 -6.07 8.85 -16.78
C ALA A 138 -4.73 8.29 -17.29
N TYR A 139 -3.67 8.46 -16.50
CA TYR A 139 -2.36 7.86 -16.77
C TYR A 139 -2.45 6.34 -16.94
N THR A 140 -3.17 5.65 -16.06
CA THR A 140 -3.31 4.19 -16.12
C THR A 140 -3.96 3.74 -17.42
N LEU A 141 -5.03 4.41 -17.86
CA LEU A 141 -5.70 4.11 -19.13
C LEU A 141 -4.78 4.39 -20.32
N ALA A 142 -4.09 5.53 -20.33
CA ALA A 142 -3.16 5.90 -21.40
C ALA A 142 -1.98 4.91 -21.50
N ARG A 143 -1.46 4.44 -20.35
CA ARG A 143 -0.38 3.42 -20.28
C ARG A 143 -0.83 2.09 -20.88
N VAL A 144 -2.04 1.62 -20.56
CA VAL A 144 -2.59 0.38 -21.11
C VAL A 144 -2.75 0.48 -22.63
N GLU A 145 -3.32 1.58 -23.14
CA GLU A 145 -3.50 1.77 -24.58
C GLU A 145 -2.15 1.88 -25.30
N ARG A 146 -1.17 2.60 -24.73
CA ARG A 146 0.18 2.68 -25.28
C ARG A 146 0.85 1.30 -25.32
N ALA A 147 0.73 0.50 -24.26
CA ALA A 147 1.25 -0.88 -24.23
C ALA A 147 0.60 -1.74 -25.31
N ARG A 148 -0.71 -1.58 -25.56
CA ARG A 148 -1.44 -2.28 -26.61
C ARG A 148 -0.93 -1.90 -28.01
N ILE A 149 -0.72 -0.61 -28.25
CA ILE A 149 -0.18 -0.09 -29.52
C ILE A 149 1.26 -0.60 -29.71
N ALA A 150 2.11 -0.53 -28.68
CA ALA A 150 3.48 -1.02 -28.73
C ALA A 150 3.53 -2.53 -29.05
N ALA A 151 2.70 -3.34 -28.40
CA ALA A 151 2.60 -4.76 -28.67
C ALA A 151 2.15 -5.06 -30.12
N SER A 152 1.19 -4.29 -30.63
CA SER A 152 0.74 -4.41 -32.04
C SER A 152 1.85 -4.05 -33.03
N ASN A 153 2.59 -2.96 -32.77
CA ASN A 153 3.70 -2.54 -33.60
C ASN A 153 4.85 -3.55 -33.57
N GLU A 154 5.15 -4.11 -32.38
CA GLU A 154 6.16 -5.14 -32.25
C GLU A 154 5.77 -6.44 -32.98
N ALA A 155 4.51 -6.86 -32.91
CA ALA A 155 4.02 -7.98 -33.68
C ALA A 155 4.15 -7.76 -35.20
N LYS A 156 3.86 -6.54 -35.69
CA LYS A 156 4.08 -6.14 -37.09
C LYS A 156 5.57 -6.16 -37.46
N ARG A 157 6.43 -5.63 -36.61
CA ARG A 157 7.90 -5.62 -36.78
C ARG A 157 8.44 -7.05 -36.85
N GLN A 158 8.04 -7.94 -35.92
CA GLN A 158 8.45 -9.35 -35.93
C GLN A 158 7.98 -10.10 -37.17
N ASN A 159 6.77 -9.82 -37.66
CA ASN A 159 6.27 -10.40 -38.91
C ASN A 159 7.08 -9.94 -40.11
N LEU A 160 7.46 -8.65 -40.16
CA LEU A 160 8.31 -8.10 -41.20
C LEU A 160 9.73 -8.70 -41.13
N ALA A 161 10.32 -8.77 -39.93
CA ALA A 161 11.63 -9.37 -39.70
C ALA A 161 11.66 -10.86 -40.14
N ARG A 162 10.59 -11.64 -39.81
CA ARG A 162 10.48 -13.03 -40.30
C ARG A 162 10.41 -13.13 -41.83
N LYS A 163 9.69 -12.21 -42.49
CA LYS A 163 9.60 -12.18 -43.97
C LYS A 163 10.97 -11.84 -44.58
N GLU A 164 11.68 -10.86 -44.04
CA GLU A 164 13.01 -10.48 -44.53
C GLU A 164 14.05 -11.55 -44.24
N LEU A 165 14.01 -12.20 -43.06
CA LEU A 165 14.85 -13.38 -42.77
C LEU A 165 14.61 -14.53 -43.76
N ALA A 166 13.33 -14.85 -44.06
CA ALA A 166 13.00 -15.87 -45.04
C ALA A 166 13.48 -15.49 -46.44
N TRP A 167 13.44 -14.19 -46.80
CA TRP A 167 13.99 -13.69 -48.04
C TRP A 167 15.51 -13.75 -48.08
N LEU A 168 16.21 -13.41 -46.97
CA LEU A 168 17.69 -13.52 -46.85
C LEU A 168 18.14 -14.98 -46.96
N ARG A 169 17.40 -15.94 -46.42
CA ARG A 169 17.71 -17.39 -46.48
C ARG A 169 17.46 -17.99 -47.87
N ARG A 170 16.57 -17.42 -48.68
CA ARG A 170 16.38 -17.86 -50.09
C ARG A 170 17.60 -17.43 -50.87
N GLY A 171 18.19 -18.37 -51.62
CA GLY A 171 19.31 -18.10 -52.54
C GLY A 171 19.00 -16.97 -53.50
N ALA A 172 20.00 -16.27 -53.98
CA ALA A 172 19.80 -15.31 -55.08
C ALA A 172 19.35 -16.06 -56.33
N PRO A 173 18.41 -15.54 -57.15
CA PRO A 173 18.13 -16.11 -58.48
C PRO A 173 19.40 -16.15 -59.33
N ALA A 174 19.54 -17.15 -60.19
CA ALA A 174 20.78 -17.56 -60.84
C ALA A 174 21.53 -16.51 -61.70
N ARG A 175 21.11 -15.26 -61.73
CA ARG A 175 21.76 -14.15 -62.45
C ARG A 175 21.67 -12.78 -61.77
N SER A 176 21.32 -12.67 -60.46
CA SER A 176 21.26 -11.38 -59.75
C SER A 176 21.78 -11.50 -58.32
N SER A 177 22.60 -10.53 -57.91
CA SER A 177 22.99 -10.35 -56.51
C SER A 177 21.84 -9.68 -55.73
N LYS A 178 21.68 -10.00 -54.43
CA LYS A 178 20.70 -9.32 -53.57
C LYS A 178 21.11 -7.82 -53.43
N PRO A 179 20.19 -6.87 -53.57
CA PRO A 179 20.50 -5.45 -53.40
C PRO A 179 21.09 -5.18 -52.00
N ARG A 180 22.24 -4.55 -51.91
CA ARG A 180 22.96 -4.27 -50.66
C ARG A 180 22.11 -3.48 -49.68
N TYR A 181 21.43 -2.42 -50.14
CA TYR A 181 20.59 -1.58 -49.30
C TYR A 181 19.47 -2.36 -48.60
N ARG A 182 18.90 -3.37 -49.27
CA ARG A 182 17.83 -4.20 -48.68
C ARG A 182 18.38 -5.21 -47.68
N VAL A 183 19.59 -5.73 -47.87
CA VAL A 183 20.30 -6.58 -46.93
C VAL A 183 20.66 -5.78 -45.67
N GLU A 184 21.12 -4.57 -45.83
CA GLU A 184 21.47 -3.65 -44.73
C GLU A 184 20.20 -3.26 -43.93
N ALA A 185 19.10 -2.91 -44.61
CA ALA A 185 17.80 -2.62 -43.96
C ALA A 185 17.24 -3.80 -43.21
N ALA A 186 17.33 -5.02 -43.77
CA ALA A 186 16.90 -6.25 -43.08
C ALA A 186 17.76 -6.56 -41.85
N ASN A 187 19.07 -6.37 -41.92
CA ASN A 187 19.98 -6.54 -40.79
C ASN A 187 19.72 -5.49 -39.71
N ALA A 188 19.48 -4.23 -40.07
CA ALA A 188 19.12 -3.17 -39.13
C ALA A 188 17.80 -3.51 -38.39
N LEU A 189 16.76 -3.97 -39.13
CA LEU A 189 15.48 -4.38 -38.57
C LEU A 189 15.59 -5.59 -37.60
N ILE A 190 16.53 -6.50 -37.89
CA ILE A 190 16.78 -7.68 -37.05
C ILE A 190 17.62 -7.31 -35.82
N ALA A 191 18.56 -6.38 -35.96
CA ALA A 191 19.41 -5.89 -34.87
C ALA A 191 18.65 -4.98 -33.89
N ASP A 192 17.61 -4.28 -34.35
CA ASP A 192 16.75 -3.42 -33.55
C ASP A 192 15.74 -4.28 -32.76
N VAL A 193 16.24 -5.09 -31.83
CA VAL A 193 15.43 -5.84 -30.89
C VAL A 193 15.32 -4.99 -29.63
N PRO A 194 14.12 -4.48 -29.28
CA PRO A 194 13.93 -3.84 -27.99
C PRO A 194 14.32 -4.83 -26.90
N GLU A 195 15.05 -4.39 -25.90
CA GLU A 195 15.31 -5.20 -24.71
C GLU A 195 13.97 -5.70 -24.15
N PRO A 196 13.85 -7.00 -23.85
CA PRO A 196 12.63 -7.51 -23.24
C PRO A 196 12.45 -6.76 -21.92
N ARG A 197 11.38 -5.96 -21.83
CA ARG A 197 10.98 -5.40 -20.54
C ARG A 197 10.74 -6.58 -19.62
N ASP A 198 11.49 -6.67 -18.53
CA ASP A 198 11.30 -7.68 -17.49
C ASP A 198 9.86 -7.57 -17.00
N LYS A 199 9.01 -8.47 -17.50
CA LYS A 199 7.66 -8.64 -16.96
C LYS A 199 7.83 -9.39 -15.66
N LEU A 200 7.90 -8.64 -14.57
CA LEU A 200 7.75 -9.20 -13.25
C LEU A 200 6.48 -10.08 -13.26
N GLN A 201 6.62 -11.35 -12.98
CA GLN A 201 5.52 -12.31 -12.89
C GLN A 201 5.62 -13.01 -11.56
N LEU A 202 4.72 -12.67 -10.64
CA LEU A 202 4.64 -13.39 -9.38
C LEU A 202 4.16 -14.83 -9.64
N ALA A 203 4.99 -15.79 -9.24
CA ALA A 203 4.63 -17.18 -9.28
C ALA A 203 3.44 -17.43 -8.33
N ARG A 204 2.40 -18.12 -8.79
CA ARG A 204 1.27 -18.50 -7.97
C ARG A 204 1.66 -19.67 -7.07
N PHE A 205 1.82 -19.39 -5.79
CA PHE A 205 2.08 -20.42 -4.80
C PHE A 205 0.80 -21.20 -4.45
N SER A 206 0.93 -22.47 -4.10
CA SER A 206 -0.17 -23.25 -3.59
C SER A 206 -0.51 -22.79 -2.17
N ALA A 207 -1.80 -22.64 -1.86
CA ALA A 207 -2.24 -22.42 -0.49
C ALA A 207 -2.72 -23.74 0.12
N THR A 208 -2.33 -24.03 1.35
CA THR A 208 -2.83 -25.20 2.09
C THR A 208 -4.29 -25.01 2.45
N ARG A 209 -5.08 -26.09 2.41
CA ARG A 209 -6.52 -26.04 2.72
C ARG A 209 -6.77 -25.57 4.16
N LEU A 210 -7.58 -24.52 4.32
CA LEU A 210 -8.05 -24.02 5.60
C LEU A 210 -9.22 -24.83 6.14
N GLY A 211 -9.24 -25.04 7.47
CA GLY A 211 -10.40 -25.54 8.19
C GLY A 211 -11.50 -24.50 8.30
N LYS A 212 -12.61 -24.85 8.96
CA LYS A 212 -13.79 -23.97 9.13
C LYS A 212 -13.53 -22.80 10.07
N ASP A 213 -12.78 -23.03 11.16
CA ASP A 213 -12.40 -22.01 12.15
C ASP A 213 -11.00 -21.52 11.81
N VAL A 214 -10.82 -20.21 11.63
CA VAL A 214 -9.53 -19.58 11.31
C VAL A 214 -9.03 -18.81 12.52
N LEU A 215 -9.71 -17.73 12.90
CA LEU A 215 -9.36 -16.89 14.05
C LEU A 215 -10.64 -16.40 14.73
N ASP A 216 -10.74 -16.57 16.05
CA ASP A 216 -11.84 -16.05 16.85
C ASP A 216 -11.30 -15.25 18.05
N LEU A 217 -11.77 -14.03 18.21
CA LEU A 217 -11.58 -13.21 19.40
C LEU A 217 -12.88 -13.18 20.19
N ASN A 218 -12.80 -13.40 21.50
CA ASN A 218 -13.96 -13.35 22.39
C ASN A 218 -13.64 -12.43 23.58
N ASP A 219 -14.35 -11.30 23.67
CA ASP A 219 -14.24 -10.29 24.73
C ASP A 219 -12.79 -9.87 25.04
N VAL A 220 -11.99 -9.69 23.99
CA VAL A 220 -10.57 -9.38 24.10
C VAL A 220 -10.37 -7.92 24.47
N THR A 221 -9.64 -7.70 25.58
CA THR A 221 -9.20 -6.38 26.01
C THR A 221 -7.68 -6.33 26.01
N VAL A 222 -7.13 -5.20 25.51
CA VAL A 222 -5.70 -4.93 25.50
C VAL A 222 -5.45 -3.50 25.95
N THR A 223 -4.60 -3.36 26.95
CA THR A 223 -4.11 -2.07 27.46
C THR A 223 -2.61 -1.91 27.20
N VAL A 224 -2.17 -0.69 27.06
CA VAL A 224 -0.76 -0.33 26.92
C VAL A 224 -0.49 0.77 27.94
N SER A 225 0.54 0.58 28.74
CA SER A 225 1.09 1.60 29.62
C SER A 225 2.25 2.29 28.94
N SER A 226 2.24 3.61 28.86
CA SER A 226 3.41 4.41 28.52
C SER A 226 3.75 5.34 29.66
N ASP A 227 5.03 5.59 29.89
CA ASP A 227 5.51 6.43 30.98
C ASP A 227 5.00 7.88 30.88
N GLU A 228 4.65 8.34 29.66
CA GLU A 228 4.21 9.71 29.39
C GLU A 228 2.68 9.88 29.38
N LEU A 229 1.93 8.89 28.90
CA LEU A 229 0.48 8.99 28.65
C LEU A 229 -0.38 8.15 29.62
N GLY A 230 0.25 7.42 30.58
CA GLY A 230 -0.43 6.55 31.49
C GLY A 230 -0.96 5.27 30.80
N GLU A 231 -1.95 4.64 31.44
CA GLU A 231 -2.59 3.41 30.93
C GLU A 231 -3.68 3.76 29.93
N ARG A 232 -3.55 3.22 28.69
CA ARG A 232 -4.51 3.42 27.60
C ARG A 232 -5.04 2.08 27.10
N THR A 233 -6.34 1.93 27.06
CA THR A 233 -7.00 0.76 26.46
C THR A 233 -7.04 0.93 24.94
N LEU A 234 -6.37 0.01 24.21
CA LEU A 234 -6.36 -0.02 22.75
C LEU A 234 -7.53 -0.86 22.19
N LEU A 235 -7.89 -1.93 22.86
CA LEU A 235 -9.02 -2.80 22.49
C LEU A 235 -9.86 -3.04 23.75
N ASP A 236 -11.17 -2.83 23.68
CA ASP A 236 -12.11 -3.03 24.78
C ASP A 236 -13.18 -4.06 24.40
N LYS A 237 -13.09 -5.27 24.99
CA LYS A 237 -14.03 -6.37 24.80
C LYS A 237 -14.36 -6.67 23.34
N VAL A 238 -13.34 -6.66 22.49
CA VAL A 238 -13.49 -6.93 21.06
C VAL A 238 -13.86 -8.39 20.85
N THR A 239 -14.97 -8.62 20.15
CA THR A 239 -15.41 -9.95 19.73
C THR A 239 -15.60 -9.96 18.22
N CYS A 240 -14.82 -10.82 17.54
CA CYS A 240 -14.90 -10.98 16.08
C CYS A 240 -14.46 -12.40 15.68
N SER A 241 -14.94 -12.84 14.53
CA SER A 241 -14.61 -14.15 13.95
C SER A 241 -14.21 -13.99 12.49
N ILE A 242 -13.11 -14.61 12.11
CA ILE A 242 -12.54 -14.62 10.77
C ILE A 242 -12.64 -16.02 10.21
N GLY A 243 -13.26 -16.13 9.04
CA GLY A 243 -13.48 -17.39 8.34
C GLY A 243 -12.49 -17.64 7.19
N PRO A 244 -12.57 -18.84 6.58
CA PRO A 244 -11.75 -19.16 5.42
C PRO A 244 -12.11 -18.29 4.22
N GLY A 245 -11.08 -17.71 3.59
CA GLY A 245 -11.21 -16.86 2.42
C GLY A 245 -11.72 -15.45 2.71
N ASP A 246 -11.78 -15.04 3.99
CA ASP A 246 -12.10 -13.66 4.36
C ASP A 246 -10.98 -12.72 3.93
N ARG A 247 -11.35 -11.56 3.38
CA ARG A 247 -10.42 -10.52 2.94
C ARG A 247 -10.78 -9.22 3.63
N ILE A 248 -10.01 -8.86 4.64
CA ILE A 248 -10.31 -7.80 5.59
C ILE A 248 -9.26 -6.72 5.49
N GLY A 249 -9.67 -5.49 5.16
CA GLY A 249 -8.86 -4.29 5.27
C GLY A 249 -9.04 -3.69 6.67
N LEU A 250 -7.95 -3.36 7.35
CA LEU A 250 -7.96 -2.78 8.68
C LEU A 250 -7.49 -1.33 8.60
N VAL A 251 -8.35 -0.38 8.93
CA VAL A 251 -8.05 1.05 8.92
C VAL A 251 -8.20 1.67 10.30
N GLY A 252 -7.60 2.83 10.51
CA GLY A 252 -7.67 3.58 11.76
C GLY A 252 -6.50 4.54 11.90
N VAL A 253 -6.63 5.51 12.78
CA VAL A 253 -5.56 6.49 13.08
C VAL A 253 -4.29 5.79 13.56
N ASN A 254 -3.17 6.46 13.44
CA ASN A 254 -1.93 5.98 13.99
C ASN A 254 -2.06 5.82 15.53
N GLY A 255 -1.55 4.71 16.06
CA GLY A 255 -1.71 4.37 17.48
C GLY A 255 -3.08 3.85 17.90
N ALA A 256 -4.02 3.59 16.98
CA ALA A 256 -5.33 2.99 17.31
C ALA A 256 -5.29 1.50 17.70
N GLY A 257 -4.13 0.84 17.56
CA GLY A 257 -3.98 -0.57 17.92
C GLY A 257 -4.04 -1.55 16.74
N LYS A 258 -3.86 -1.08 15.49
CA LYS A 258 -3.87 -1.93 14.28
C LYS A 258 -2.84 -3.06 14.36
N THR A 259 -1.56 -2.73 14.55
CA THR A 259 -0.46 -3.69 14.72
C THR A 259 -0.67 -4.58 15.96
N THR A 260 -1.24 -4.01 17.05
CA THR A 260 -1.58 -4.78 18.25
C THR A 260 -2.60 -5.87 17.94
N LEU A 261 -3.62 -5.58 17.14
CA LEU A 261 -4.63 -6.56 16.71
C LEU A 261 -3.99 -7.65 15.82
N LEU A 262 -3.09 -7.30 14.91
CA LEU A 262 -2.34 -8.28 14.11
C LEU A 262 -1.46 -9.18 15.00
N ASN A 263 -0.81 -8.61 16.02
CA ASN A 263 0.01 -9.36 16.98
C ASN A 263 -0.81 -10.29 17.91
N LEU A 264 -2.10 -10.01 18.12
CA LEU A 264 -3.02 -10.95 18.77
C LEU A 264 -3.35 -12.12 17.84
N PHE A 265 -3.52 -11.85 16.54
CA PHE A 265 -3.83 -12.88 15.54
C PHE A 265 -2.65 -13.84 15.31
N ASP A 266 -1.41 -13.35 15.28
CA ASP A 266 -0.22 -14.20 15.13
C ASP A 266 0.21 -14.86 16.45
N GLY A 267 -0.36 -14.45 17.59
CA GLY A 267 -0.06 -14.97 18.92
C GLY A 267 1.23 -14.43 19.54
N SER A 268 1.89 -13.45 18.92
CA SER A 268 3.08 -12.78 19.49
C SER A 268 2.72 -11.91 20.70
N ARG A 269 1.46 -11.46 20.79
CA ARG A 269 0.91 -10.77 21.95
C ARG A 269 -0.27 -11.55 22.54
N LYS A 270 -0.34 -11.64 23.88
CA LYS A 270 -1.49 -12.19 24.59
C LYS A 270 -2.44 -11.06 25.00
N PRO A 271 -3.75 -11.30 25.01
CA PRO A 271 -4.71 -10.33 25.53
C PRO A 271 -4.60 -10.22 27.05
N ASP A 272 -4.91 -9.05 27.61
CA ASP A 272 -4.98 -8.85 29.08
C ASP A 272 -6.22 -9.52 29.66
N SER A 273 -7.33 -9.53 28.92
CA SER A 273 -8.52 -10.30 29.23
C SER A 273 -9.19 -10.82 27.96
N GLY A 274 -10.08 -11.79 28.11
CA GLY A 274 -10.73 -12.47 27.00
C GLY A 274 -9.91 -13.63 26.44
N ARG A 275 -10.23 -14.08 25.22
CA ARG A 275 -9.61 -15.26 24.62
C ARG A 275 -9.45 -15.10 23.12
N VAL A 276 -8.26 -15.48 22.63
CA VAL A 276 -7.96 -15.66 21.21
C VAL A 276 -7.90 -17.15 20.89
N LYS A 277 -8.65 -17.60 19.89
CA LYS A 277 -8.65 -18.98 19.42
C LYS A 277 -8.13 -19.02 17.99
N GLN A 278 -7.12 -19.83 17.74
CA GLN A 278 -6.58 -20.09 16.41
C GLN A 278 -7.01 -21.47 15.92
N GLY A 279 -7.30 -21.60 14.63
CA GLY A 279 -7.64 -22.85 13.98
C GLY A 279 -6.46 -23.84 13.95
N LYS A 280 -6.73 -25.14 14.07
CA LYS A 280 -5.69 -26.18 14.10
C LYS A 280 -4.90 -26.34 12.79
N THR A 281 -5.47 -25.93 11.68
CA THR A 281 -4.85 -26.02 10.32
C THR A 281 -4.26 -24.69 9.86
N LEU A 282 -4.15 -23.73 10.77
CA LEU A 282 -3.64 -22.41 10.51
C LEU A 282 -2.15 -22.48 10.13
N ARG A 283 -1.81 -21.93 8.95
CA ARG A 283 -0.46 -21.59 8.55
C ARG A 283 -0.44 -20.09 8.28
N LEU A 284 -0.05 -19.34 9.30
CA LEU A 284 -0.09 -17.91 9.29
C LEU A 284 1.28 -17.36 8.90
N ALA A 285 1.32 -16.44 7.94
CA ALA A 285 2.47 -15.63 7.66
C ALA A 285 2.15 -14.16 7.97
N HIS A 286 3.04 -13.48 8.68
CA HIS A 286 2.89 -12.10 9.08
C HIS A 286 4.01 -11.25 8.48
N LEU A 287 3.66 -10.37 7.54
CA LEU A 287 4.54 -9.32 7.03
C LEU A 287 4.46 -8.14 7.98
N ARG A 288 5.46 -8.00 8.84
CA ARG A 288 5.56 -6.90 9.81
C ARG A 288 6.05 -5.61 9.16
N GLN A 289 5.79 -4.49 9.79
CA GLN A 289 6.23 -3.18 9.31
C GLN A 289 7.77 -3.08 9.30
N GLU A 290 8.45 -3.60 10.32
CA GLU A 290 9.91 -3.66 10.41
C GLU A 290 10.49 -4.85 9.65
N VAL A 291 11.65 -4.67 9.01
CA VAL A 291 12.31 -5.66 8.14
C VAL A 291 13.43 -6.39 8.91
N ASP A 292 13.25 -6.62 10.21
CA ASP A 292 14.28 -7.21 11.08
C ASP A 292 14.53 -8.71 10.88
N ASP A 293 13.66 -9.39 10.12
CA ASP A 293 13.72 -10.84 9.92
C ASP A 293 14.75 -11.29 8.85
N LEU A 294 15.48 -10.37 8.23
CA LEU A 294 16.42 -10.67 7.17
C LEU A 294 17.87 -10.50 7.66
N ASP A 295 18.67 -11.59 7.61
CA ASP A 295 20.10 -11.52 7.90
C ASP A 295 20.82 -10.70 6.82
N SER A 296 21.29 -9.50 7.19
CA SER A 296 21.98 -8.57 6.30
C SER A 296 23.29 -9.12 5.70
N THR A 297 23.86 -10.17 6.28
CA THR A 297 25.13 -10.78 5.84
C THR A 297 24.93 -11.79 4.72
N MET A 298 23.75 -12.39 4.61
CA MET A 298 23.40 -13.37 3.57
C MET A 298 23.22 -12.69 2.21
N THR A 299 23.46 -13.46 1.14
CA THR A 299 23.03 -13.05 -0.21
C THR A 299 21.53 -13.31 -0.41
N VAL A 300 20.94 -12.62 -1.38
CA VAL A 300 19.52 -12.80 -1.76
C VAL A 300 19.22 -14.27 -2.06
N LEU A 301 20.06 -14.94 -2.83
CA LEU A 301 19.88 -16.35 -3.20
C LEU A 301 20.02 -17.30 -2.00
N GLU A 302 21.02 -17.09 -1.14
CA GLU A 302 21.20 -17.88 0.07
C GLU A 302 20.00 -17.78 0.99
N SER A 303 19.48 -16.58 1.20
CA SER A 303 18.32 -16.29 2.04
C SER A 303 17.05 -17.02 1.59
N VAL A 304 16.87 -17.19 0.28
CA VAL A 304 15.71 -17.90 -0.28
C VAL A 304 15.91 -19.41 -0.22
N ASN A 305 17.13 -19.89 -0.50
CA ASN A 305 17.46 -21.31 -0.36
C ASN A 305 17.35 -21.82 1.08
N ASP A 306 17.61 -20.95 2.08
CA ASP A 306 17.48 -21.27 3.50
C ASP A 306 16.01 -21.59 3.87
N VAL A 307 15.05 -20.89 3.28
CA VAL A 307 13.60 -21.19 3.47
C VAL A 307 13.24 -22.49 2.77
N LYS A 308 13.52 -22.59 1.47
CA LYS A 308 13.14 -23.76 0.67
C LYS A 308 13.87 -23.73 -0.68
N ALA A 309 14.67 -24.76 -0.97
CA ALA A 309 15.38 -24.83 -2.25
C ALA A 309 14.46 -25.03 -3.46
N ARG A 310 13.26 -25.58 -3.27
CA ARG A 310 12.22 -25.76 -4.29
C ARG A 310 10.83 -25.60 -3.69
N THR A 311 9.94 -24.91 -4.36
CA THR A 311 8.56 -24.66 -3.92
C THR A 311 7.59 -25.08 -5.00
N LYS A 312 6.47 -25.70 -4.60
CA LYS A 312 5.38 -26.07 -5.52
C LYS A 312 4.55 -24.86 -5.87
N LEU A 313 4.37 -24.60 -7.15
CA LEU A 313 3.45 -23.60 -7.66
C LEU A 313 2.02 -24.14 -7.72
N ALA A 314 1.04 -23.25 -7.74
CA ALA A 314 -0.38 -23.61 -7.94
C ALA A 314 -0.64 -24.39 -9.25
N THR A 315 0.27 -24.29 -10.22
CA THR A 315 0.25 -25.06 -11.47
C THR A 315 0.74 -26.51 -11.31
N GLY A 316 1.21 -26.90 -10.11
CA GLY A 316 1.80 -28.22 -9.84
C GLY A 316 3.26 -28.38 -10.30
N ARG A 317 3.87 -27.34 -10.85
CA ARG A 317 5.30 -27.33 -11.22
C ARG A 317 6.17 -26.95 -10.01
N ASP A 318 7.35 -27.57 -9.91
CA ASP A 318 8.37 -27.14 -8.97
C ASP A 318 9.12 -25.94 -9.57
N ALA A 319 9.26 -24.86 -8.79
CA ALA A 319 10.09 -23.71 -9.13
C ALA A 319 11.36 -23.72 -8.28
N SER A 320 12.48 -23.37 -8.88
CA SER A 320 13.74 -23.16 -8.16
C SER A 320 13.73 -21.80 -7.44
N ALA A 321 14.61 -21.63 -6.45
CA ALA A 321 14.78 -20.34 -5.79
C ALA A 321 15.14 -19.22 -6.78
N THR A 322 15.94 -19.53 -7.80
CA THR A 322 16.31 -18.57 -8.86
C THR A 322 15.10 -18.14 -9.69
N ASP A 323 14.27 -19.10 -10.15
CA ASP A 323 13.07 -18.78 -10.94
C ASP A 323 12.09 -17.86 -10.16
N LEU A 324 11.97 -18.11 -8.85
CA LEU A 324 11.12 -17.29 -7.98
C LEU A 324 11.69 -15.89 -7.81
N LEU A 325 13.00 -15.78 -7.55
CA LEU A 325 13.69 -14.50 -7.41
C LEU A 325 13.64 -13.68 -8.69
N GLU A 326 13.83 -14.28 -9.85
CA GLU A 326 13.69 -13.61 -11.15
C GLU A 326 12.28 -13.07 -11.34
N GLY A 327 11.24 -13.84 -10.94
CA GLY A 327 9.84 -13.39 -10.94
C GLY A 327 9.58 -12.18 -10.03
N PHE A 328 10.40 -11.98 -8.98
CA PHE A 328 10.34 -10.82 -8.08
C PHE A 328 11.33 -9.69 -8.45
N GLY A 329 11.98 -9.78 -9.62
CA GLY A 329 12.88 -8.74 -10.16
C GLY A 329 14.31 -8.81 -9.62
N PHE A 330 14.73 -9.94 -9.05
CA PHE A 330 16.12 -10.18 -8.66
C PHE A 330 16.83 -10.95 -9.76
N THR A 331 17.40 -10.24 -10.73
CA THR A 331 18.06 -10.83 -11.89
C THR A 331 19.59 -10.61 -11.87
N GLY A 332 20.35 -11.50 -12.48
CA GLY A 332 21.78 -11.35 -12.68
C GLY A 332 22.58 -11.11 -11.39
N GLN A 333 23.27 -9.98 -11.28
CA GLN A 333 24.11 -9.66 -10.12
C GLN A 333 23.30 -9.48 -8.83
N LYS A 334 22.02 -9.12 -8.90
CA LYS A 334 21.18 -8.96 -7.71
C LYS A 334 20.97 -10.24 -6.92
N LEU A 335 21.09 -11.41 -7.55
CA LEU A 335 20.97 -12.71 -6.88
C LEU A 335 22.10 -12.95 -5.85
N VAL A 336 23.27 -12.42 -6.12
CA VAL A 336 24.48 -12.56 -5.27
C VAL A 336 24.77 -11.31 -4.44
N THR A 337 23.91 -10.28 -4.53
CA THR A 337 24.00 -9.08 -3.69
C THR A 337 23.65 -9.44 -2.25
N ARG A 338 24.34 -8.83 -1.27
CA ARG A 338 24.01 -9.00 0.14
C ARG A 338 22.71 -8.24 0.48
N ILE A 339 21.92 -8.80 1.36
CA ILE A 339 20.66 -8.21 1.80
C ILE A 339 20.85 -6.81 2.40
N GLY A 340 21.99 -6.60 3.10
CA GLY A 340 22.35 -5.29 3.64
C GLY A 340 22.52 -4.18 2.60
N ASP A 341 22.88 -4.55 1.36
CA ASP A 341 23.11 -3.62 0.25
C ASP A 341 21.86 -3.36 -0.60
N LEU A 342 20.74 -4.02 -0.29
CA LEU A 342 19.45 -3.82 -0.98
C LEU A 342 18.79 -2.50 -0.55
N SER A 343 18.04 -1.89 -1.46
CA SER A 343 17.11 -0.80 -1.13
C SER A 343 15.98 -1.29 -0.22
N GLY A 344 15.27 -0.37 0.45
CA GLY A 344 14.11 -0.70 1.29
C GLY A 344 13.06 -1.51 0.54
N GLY A 345 12.67 -1.07 -0.66
CA GLY A 345 11.72 -1.77 -1.51
C GLY A 345 12.19 -3.15 -1.98
N GLU A 346 13.48 -3.33 -2.28
CA GLU A 346 14.04 -4.65 -2.62
C GLU A 346 14.00 -5.59 -1.42
N ARG A 347 14.36 -5.11 -0.22
CA ARG A 347 14.25 -5.90 1.01
C ARG A 347 12.81 -6.31 1.28
N ARG A 348 11.85 -5.41 1.09
CA ARG A 348 10.43 -5.68 1.27
C ARG A 348 9.93 -6.74 0.28
N ARG A 349 10.32 -6.67 -0.98
CA ARG A 349 10.02 -7.70 -2.00
C ARG A 349 10.59 -9.07 -1.63
N LEU A 350 11.84 -9.12 -1.15
CA LEU A 350 12.48 -10.36 -0.72
C LEU A 350 11.77 -10.97 0.50
N GLN A 351 11.40 -10.16 1.48
CA GLN A 351 10.64 -10.58 2.66
C GLN A 351 9.29 -11.19 2.25
N LEU A 352 8.56 -10.52 1.35
CA LEU A 352 7.30 -11.03 0.84
C LEU A 352 7.46 -12.37 0.12
N LEU A 353 8.48 -12.50 -0.75
CA LEU A 353 8.77 -13.77 -1.43
C LEU A 353 9.00 -14.90 -0.43
N ARG A 354 9.85 -14.69 0.59
CA ARG A 354 10.14 -15.69 1.61
C ARG A 354 8.88 -16.13 2.35
N LEU A 355 8.02 -15.19 2.74
CA LEU A 355 6.75 -15.49 3.39
C LEU A 355 5.81 -16.34 2.52
N LEU A 356 5.73 -16.04 1.23
CA LEU A 356 4.87 -16.77 0.29
C LEU A 356 5.38 -18.19 -0.01
N MET A 357 6.70 -18.42 0.07
CA MET A 357 7.29 -19.74 -0.15
C MET A 357 6.89 -20.77 0.90
N ASP A 358 6.51 -20.35 2.10
CA ASP A 358 5.99 -21.24 3.16
C ASP A 358 4.58 -21.74 2.91
N GLU A 359 3.98 -21.36 1.78
CA GLU A 359 2.62 -21.76 1.37
C GLU A 359 1.58 -21.46 2.47
N PRO A 360 1.51 -20.23 2.99
CA PRO A 360 0.58 -19.86 4.03
C PRO A 360 -0.87 -19.97 3.53
N ASN A 361 -1.79 -20.16 4.48
CA ASN A 361 -3.22 -20.10 4.20
C ASN A 361 -3.90 -18.89 4.86
N VAL A 362 -3.17 -18.17 5.71
CA VAL A 362 -3.56 -16.86 6.27
C VAL A 362 -2.39 -15.90 6.13
N LEU A 363 -2.64 -14.73 5.55
CA LEU A 363 -1.69 -13.64 5.43
C LEU A 363 -2.13 -12.46 6.29
N LEU A 364 -1.24 -12.02 7.17
CA LEU A 364 -1.32 -10.75 7.87
C LEU A 364 -0.31 -9.80 7.23
N LEU A 365 -0.77 -8.70 6.69
CA LEU A 365 0.08 -7.71 6.03
C LEU A 365 -0.02 -6.38 6.77
N ASP A 366 1.06 -5.96 7.43
CA ASP A 366 1.16 -4.67 8.10
C ASP A 366 1.91 -3.69 7.21
N GLU A 367 1.19 -2.72 6.66
CA GLU A 367 1.65 -1.71 5.71
C GLU A 367 2.49 -2.30 4.56
N PRO A 368 1.94 -3.26 3.78
CA PRO A 368 2.70 -3.91 2.72
C PRO A 368 3.03 -2.98 1.56
N THR A 369 2.36 -1.85 1.47
CA THR A 369 2.48 -0.86 0.40
C THR A 369 3.63 0.12 0.60
N ASN A 370 4.15 0.24 1.83
CA ASN A 370 5.27 1.12 2.14
C ASN A 370 6.54 0.66 1.42
N ASP A 371 7.31 1.61 0.92
CA ASP A 371 8.59 1.40 0.22
C ASP A 371 8.49 0.60 -1.10
N LEU A 372 7.29 0.26 -1.58
CA LEU A 372 7.10 -0.42 -2.85
C LEU A 372 6.79 0.58 -3.97
N ASP A 373 7.46 0.39 -5.11
CA ASP A 373 7.11 1.11 -6.34
C ASP A 373 5.75 0.65 -6.91
N ILE A 374 5.15 1.49 -7.74
CA ILE A 374 3.80 1.27 -8.30
C ILE A 374 3.70 -0.06 -9.09
N ASP A 375 4.76 -0.46 -9.80
CA ASP A 375 4.74 -1.69 -10.58
C ASP A 375 4.79 -2.93 -9.66
N THR A 376 5.58 -2.89 -8.60
CA THR A 376 5.58 -3.93 -7.55
C THR A 376 4.24 -3.99 -6.81
N LEU A 377 3.62 -2.85 -6.50
CA LEU A 377 2.29 -2.81 -5.89
C LEU A 377 1.23 -3.49 -6.78
N ARG A 378 1.23 -3.21 -8.07
CA ARG A 378 0.31 -3.88 -9.03
C ARG A 378 0.49 -5.39 -9.06
N LEU A 379 1.74 -5.85 -9.05
CA LEU A 379 2.03 -7.29 -9.03
C LEU A 379 1.55 -7.95 -7.74
N LEU A 380 1.73 -7.29 -6.60
CA LEU A 380 1.23 -7.77 -5.32
C LEU A 380 -0.29 -7.85 -5.33
N GLU A 381 -0.97 -6.82 -5.87
CA GLU A 381 -2.42 -6.82 -6.05
C GLU A 381 -2.90 -7.98 -6.93
N ASP A 382 -2.30 -8.16 -8.11
CA ASP A 382 -2.64 -9.24 -9.04
C ASP A 382 -2.43 -10.63 -8.41
N TYR A 383 -1.38 -10.78 -7.60
CA TYR A 383 -1.14 -11.99 -6.84
C TYR A 383 -2.24 -12.22 -5.78
N LEU A 384 -2.47 -11.22 -4.93
CA LEU A 384 -3.44 -11.32 -3.84
C LEU A 384 -4.87 -11.49 -4.36
N ASP A 385 -5.24 -10.86 -5.48
CA ASP A 385 -6.56 -11.02 -6.10
C ASP A 385 -6.86 -12.48 -6.45
N SER A 386 -5.87 -13.21 -6.92
CA SER A 386 -5.99 -14.63 -7.28
C SER A 386 -5.69 -15.61 -6.14
N TRP A 387 -5.19 -15.13 -5.00
CA TRP A 387 -4.78 -15.98 -3.87
C TRP A 387 -5.99 -16.45 -3.03
N PRO A 388 -6.17 -17.77 -2.80
CA PRO A 388 -7.40 -18.32 -2.23
C PRO A 388 -7.45 -18.32 -0.69
N GLY A 389 -6.41 -17.82 0.00
CA GLY A 389 -6.32 -17.82 1.46
C GLY A 389 -7.09 -16.67 2.12
N THR A 390 -7.07 -16.65 3.46
CA THR A 390 -7.62 -15.57 4.27
C THR A 390 -6.60 -14.44 4.39
N LEU A 391 -7.04 -13.22 4.13
CA LEU A 391 -6.20 -12.03 4.07
C LEU A 391 -6.66 -10.98 5.07
N ILE A 392 -5.74 -10.46 5.87
CA ILE A 392 -5.95 -9.32 6.75
C ILE A 392 -4.84 -8.31 6.47
N VAL A 393 -5.24 -7.11 6.06
CA VAL A 393 -4.30 -6.07 5.61
C VAL A 393 -4.52 -4.79 6.39
N VAL A 394 -3.47 -4.27 6.97
CA VAL A 394 -3.37 -2.87 7.41
C VAL A 394 -2.70 -2.09 6.28
N SER A 395 -3.35 -1.10 5.72
CA SER A 395 -2.75 -0.20 4.75
C SER A 395 -3.44 1.16 4.74
N HIS A 396 -2.69 2.17 4.35
CA HIS A 396 -3.19 3.51 4.09
C HIS A 396 -3.49 3.75 2.60
N ASP A 397 -3.08 2.84 1.72
CA ASP A 397 -3.39 2.88 0.29
C ASP A 397 -4.83 2.40 0.04
N ARG A 398 -5.71 3.36 -0.31
CA ARG A 398 -7.13 3.11 -0.57
C ARG A 398 -7.34 2.16 -1.76
N TRP A 399 -6.62 2.38 -2.85
CA TRP A 399 -6.75 1.57 -4.06
C TRP A 399 -6.35 0.12 -3.81
N PHE A 400 -5.30 -0.06 -3.01
CA PHE A 400 -4.88 -1.39 -2.60
C PHE A 400 -5.97 -2.09 -1.79
N LEU A 401 -6.52 -1.44 -0.76
CA LEU A 401 -7.56 -2.03 0.08
C LEU A 401 -8.84 -2.31 -0.71
N GLU A 402 -9.30 -1.39 -1.56
CA GLU A 402 -10.50 -1.59 -2.39
C GLU A 402 -10.34 -2.73 -3.39
N ARG A 403 -9.12 -2.99 -3.86
CA ARG A 403 -8.85 -4.07 -4.80
C ARG A 403 -8.72 -5.44 -4.14
N VAL A 404 -8.03 -5.54 -3.00
CA VAL A 404 -7.67 -6.83 -2.40
C VAL A 404 -8.57 -7.26 -1.25
N CYS A 405 -9.38 -6.36 -0.68
CA CYS A 405 -10.24 -6.62 0.46
C CYS A 405 -11.73 -6.56 0.09
N ASP A 406 -12.54 -7.43 0.71
CA ASP A 406 -14.00 -7.45 0.52
C ASP A 406 -14.73 -6.60 1.56
N VAL A 407 -14.12 -6.42 2.73
CA VAL A 407 -14.69 -5.66 3.85
C VAL A 407 -13.61 -4.84 4.54
N VAL A 408 -14.02 -3.71 5.12
CA VAL A 408 -13.13 -2.85 5.90
C VAL A 408 -13.57 -2.87 7.37
N TRP A 409 -12.61 -3.11 8.26
CA TRP A 409 -12.75 -2.94 9.70
C TRP A 409 -12.03 -1.66 10.11
N ALA A 410 -12.68 -0.86 10.93
CA ALA A 410 -12.11 0.39 11.45
C ALA A 410 -11.87 0.32 12.94
N LEU A 411 -10.65 0.66 13.35
CA LEU A 411 -10.34 0.98 14.74
C LEU A 411 -10.54 2.49 14.93
N MET A 412 -11.63 2.83 15.64
CA MET A 412 -12.04 4.23 15.80
C MET A 412 -11.25 5.01 16.87
N GLY A 413 -10.33 4.33 17.56
CA GLY A 413 -9.51 4.91 18.65
C GLY A 413 -10.21 4.94 20.02
N ASP A 414 -11.42 4.38 20.11
CA ASP A 414 -12.21 4.22 21.35
C ASP A 414 -12.18 2.80 21.90
N GLY A 415 -11.27 1.96 21.40
CA GLY A 415 -11.13 0.55 21.77
C GLY A 415 -12.06 -0.39 21.02
N THR A 416 -12.95 0.12 20.16
CA THR A 416 -13.91 -0.70 19.41
C THR A 416 -13.44 -0.95 17.97
N VAL A 417 -13.89 -2.08 17.42
CA VAL A 417 -13.70 -2.43 16.00
C VAL A 417 -15.06 -2.34 15.31
N ALA A 418 -15.18 -1.45 14.35
CA ALA A 418 -16.40 -1.27 13.57
C ALA A 418 -16.27 -1.89 12.18
N LEU A 419 -17.31 -2.60 11.72
CA LEU A 419 -17.41 -3.07 10.35
C LEU A 419 -17.96 -1.95 9.47
N LEU A 420 -17.27 -1.62 8.37
CA LEU A 420 -17.66 -0.57 7.43
C LEU A 420 -17.96 -1.16 6.05
N PRO A 421 -19.25 -1.44 5.74
CA PRO A 421 -19.65 -1.95 4.42
C PRO A 421 -19.38 -0.96 3.27
N GLY A 422 -19.42 0.35 3.54
CA GLY A 422 -19.09 1.41 2.59
C GLY A 422 -17.59 1.70 2.44
N GLY A 423 -16.74 0.84 3.03
CA GLY A 423 -15.28 0.94 2.88
C GLY A 423 -14.67 2.20 3.51
N ILE A 424 -13.56 2.66 2.91
CA ILE A 424 -12.78 3.79 3.43
C ILE A 424 -13.56 5.12 3.34
N SER A 425 -14.41 5.29 2.34
CA SER A 425 -15.23 6.50 2.21
C SER A 425 -16.14 6.68 3.41
N GLN A 426 -16.81 5.61 3.85
CA GLN A 426 -17.64 5.60 5.06
C GLN A 426 -16.82 5.90 6.32
N TYR A 427 -15.58 5.36 6.41
CA TYR A 427 -14.66 5.66 7.51
C TYR A 427 -14.41 7.15 7.64
N LEU A 428 -14.08 7.81 6.53
CA LEU A 428 -13.78 9.25 6.52
C LEU A 428 -15.00 10.11 6.85
N GLU A 429 -16.20 9.73 6.38
CA GLU A 429 -17.46 10.40 6.74
C GLU A 429 -17.70 10.31 8.26
N HIS A 430 -17.64 9.13 8.84
CA HIS A 430 -17.80 8.93 10.28
C HIS A 430 -16.81 9.75 11.11
N ARG A 431 -15.57 9.89 10.61
CA ARG A 431 -14.54 10.67 11.30
C ARG A 431 -14.79 12.18 11.18
N ARG A 432 -15.26 12.67 10.04
CA ARG A 432 -15.67 14.07 9.87
C ARG A 432 -16.82 14.43 10.81
N ASP A 433 -17.83 13.58 10.89
CA ASP A 433 -19.00 13.79 11.75
C ASP A 433 -18.61 13.84 13.23
N ARG A 434 -17.64 13.01 13.66
CA ARG A 434 -17.11 13.05 15.03
C ARG A 434 -16.31 14.32 15.34
N LYS A 435 -15.58 14.88 14.38
CA LYS A 435 -14.85 16.15 14.54
C LYS A 435 -15.78 17.36 14.57
N THR A 436 -16.87 17.33 13.82
CA THR A 436 -17.85 18.44 13.72
C THR A 436 -18.94 18.41 14.78
N GLY A 437 -19.12 17.29 15.50
CA GLY A 437 -20.07 17.16 16.58
C GLY A 437 -19.68 17.99 17.81
N PRO A 438 -20.65 18.59 18.58
CA PRO A 438 -20.33 19.37 19.76
C PRO A 438 -19.60 18.50 20.79
N SER A 439 -18.42 18.92 21.19
CA SER A 439 -17.61 18.35 22.26
C SER A 439 -18.44 18.20 23.54
N LYS A 440 -18.93 17.01 23.82
CA LYS A 440 -19.54 16.70 25.13
C LYS A 440 -18.40 16.47 26.13
N SER A 441 -17.94 17.57 26.73
CA SER A 441 -17.19 17.50 27.98
C SER A 441 -18.01 16.77 29.02
N SER A 442 -17.44 15.72 29.56
CA SER A 442 -17.72 15.07 30.85
C SER A 442 -18.94 15.57 31.63
N ARG A 443 -20.04 14.80 31.57
CA ARG A 443 -20.95 14.64 32.68
C ARG A 443 -21.28 13.17 32.86
N VAL A 444 -20.78 12.63 33.97
CA VAL A 444 -21.17 11.37 34.56
C VAL A 444 -22.67 11.40 34.79
N GLY A 445 -23.39 10.51 34.14
CA GLY A 445 -24.81 10.31 34.33
C GLY A 445 -25.24 9.04 33.59
N SER A 446 -25.41 7.98 34.34
CA SER A 446 -25.92 6.68 33.89
C SER A 446 -27.31 6.83 33.26
N THR A 447 -27.43 6.62 31.96
CA THR A 447 -28.68 6.21 31.33
C THR A 447 -28.40 5.31 30.13
N SER A 448 -28.92 4.12 30.22
CA SER A 448 -29.23 3.08 29.21
C SER A 448 -28.64 3.27 27.81
N ARG A 449 -27.65 2.42 27.50
CA ARG A 449 -27.20 2.11 26.14
C ARG A 449 -28.41 1.56 25.35
N ALA A 450 -28.85 2.28 24.34
CA ALA A 450 -29.67 1.71 23.28
C ALA A 450 -28.81 0.71 22.50
N ASP A 451 -29.36 -0.48 22.25
CA ASP A 451 -28.75 -1.56 21.49
C ASP A 451 -28.33 -1.06 20.09
N GLU A 452 -27.05 -0.85 19.87
CA GLU A 452 -26.49 -0.93 18.52
C GLU A 452 -26.54 -2.41 18.09
N PRO A 453 -27.02 -2.73 16.89
CA PRO A 453 -27.19 -4.11 16.47
C PRO A 453 -25.82 -4.79 16.38
N LYS A 454 -25.59 -5.75 17.26
CA LYS A 454 -24.49 -6.71 17.14
C LYS A 454 -24.75 -7.53 15.87
N ILE A 455 -24.07 -7.16 14.77
CA ILE A 455 -24.19 -7.91 13.52
C ILE A 455 -23.68 -9.33 13.78
N SER A 456 -24.57 -10.30 13.69
CA SER A 456 -24.23 -11.71 13.91
C SER A 456 -23.38 -12.24 12.74
N ALA A 457 -22.56 -13.27 13.01
CA ALA A 457 -21.79 -13.96 11.96
C ALA A 457 -22.69 -14.50 10.82
N ALA A 458 -23.99 -14.71 11.08
CA ALA A 458 -24.98 -15.12 10.10
C ALA A 458 -25.39 -13.97 9.15
N GLU A 459 -25.52 -12.75 9.66
CA GLU A 459 -25.84 -11.55 8.87
C GLU A 459 -24.66 -11.14 7.99
N LEU A 460 -23.43 -11.27 8.47
CA LEU A 460 -22.20 -11.13 7.71
C LEU A 460 -22.12 -12.11 6.52
N ARG A 461 -22.54 -13.37 6.75
CA ARG A 461 -22.59 -14.39 5.68
C ARG A 461 -23.67 -14.10 4.64
N GLN A 462 -24.80 -13.52 5.07
CA GLN A 462 -25.87 -13.15 4.16
C GLN A 462 -25.46 -11.94 3.29
N ALA A 463 -24.92 -10.89 3.89
CA ALA A 463 -24.41 -9.72 3.16
C ALA A 463 -23.32 -10.09 2.13
N ARG A 464 -22.51 -11.11 2.43
CA ARG A 464 -21.51 -11.65 1.47
C ARG A 464 -22.11 -12.38 0.30
N LYS A 465 -23.13 -13.19 0.53
CA LYS A 465 -23.86 -13.87 -0.57
C LYS A 465 -24.46 -12.86 -1.52
N ASP A 466 -25.01 -11.81 -0.98
CA ASP A 466 -25.68 -10.77 -1.75
C ASP A 466 -24.67 -9.94 -2.57
N MET A 467 -23.49 -9.61 -2.01
CA MET A 467 -22.41 -8.94 -2.77
C MET A 467 -21.73 -9.85 -3.80
N GLY A 468 -21.55 -11.14 -3.50
CA GLY A 468 -21.01 -12.11 -4.45
C GLY A 468 -21.93 -12.35 -5.65
N GLN A 469 -23.26 -12.27 -5.44
CA GLN A 469 -24.26 -12.35 -6.52
C GLN A 469 -24.30 -11.08 -7.38
N ALA A 470 -24.10 -9.90 -6.80
CA ALA A 470 -24.03 -8.65 -7.54
C ALA A 470 -22.81 -8.61 -8.49
N ARG A 471 -21.63 -9.05 -8.04
CA ARG A 471 -20.42 -9.14 -8.89
C ARG A 471 -20.53 -10.18 -10.01
N SER A 472 -21.29 -11.28 -9.82
CA SER A 472 -21.50 -12.30 -10.86
C SER A 472 -22.53 -11.88 -11.91
N SER A 473 -23.39 -10.90 -11.64
CA SER A 473 -24.37 -10.36 -12.59
C SER A 473 -23.79 -9.31 -13.54
N ASP A 474 -22.77 -8.55 -13.10
CA ASP A 474 -22.10 -7.56 -13.94
C ASP A 474 -21.12 -8.17 -14.96
N GLY A 475 -20.70 -9.43 -14.77
CA GLY A 475 -19.80 -10.16 -15.69
C GLY A 475 -20.47 -10.76 -16.93
N LYS A 476 -21.79 -10.66 -17.10
CA LYS A 476 -22.52 -11.17 -18.28
C LYS A 476 -23.03 -10.01 -19.14
N GLY A 477 -22.11 -9.35 -19.85
CA GLY A 477 -22.44 -8.51 -20.99
C GLY A 477 -22.81 -9.37 -22.22
N PRO A 478 -23.61 -8.86 -23.16
CA PRO A 478 -24.18 -9.66 -24.24
C PRO A 478 -23.12 -10.14 -25.22
N ARG A 479 -23.36 -11.35 -25.73
CA ARG A 479 -22.56 -12.01 -26.78
C ARG A 479 -22.71 -11.30 -28.12
#